data_9efd99f36410660ee311a49333876048
#
_entry.id   9efd99f36410660ee311a49333876048
#
_cell.length_a   1.000
_cell.length_b   1.000
_cell.length_c   1.000
_cell.angle_alpha   90.00
_cell.angle_beta   90.00
_cell.angle_gamma   90.00
#
_symmetry.space_group_name_H-M   'P 1'
#
loop_
_entity.id
_entity.type
_entity.pdbx_description
1 polymer ?
#
loop_
_entity_poly.entity_id
_entity_poly.type
_entity_poly.pdbx_seq_one_letter_code
_entity_poly.pdbx_strand_id
1 'polypeptide(L)'
;MANEIALLSEAVYALRENFTTVAVDRGINFDKEAGFALQILSGSDFMMSAAMNNRASVENAITNIAAIGISLNPAKKQAYLVVRKGVVCLDISYMGLIDLAVGSGSILWAQANIVREHDNFIVNGFDKPPTHGHDPFAGAEARGAIKGAYVVVKTADGEYLTHTMDIDSIYSIRDRSEAWKSFKAGKAKSGGPWASDEGEMIKKTVVKQAYKYWPKTEKSGRLDQAIHHLNTEGGEGLEPMNNAGIKFPADALQRWIEQASTARTEVDLSTIWTKGLAEIKPSKDMDAYNKFKSVVVERGEYLKKNAPTDVTPKKKPDPKSFEQVMEALCKVTSIEQLHEVGVLLDDFPGEQQTMLYDKYDELKATLEAA
;
A
#
# COMPACT_ATOMS: atom_id res chain seq x y z
N MET A 1 -3.28 23.19 -0.91
CA MET A 1 -4.15 22.80 -2.05
C MET A 1 -3.86 23.54 -3.35
N ALA A 2 -4.11 24.83 -3.54
CA ALA A 2 -3.87 25.49 -4.84
C ALA A 2 -2.41 25.38 -5.33
N ASN A 3 -1.43 25.57 -4.46
CA ASN A 3 -0.01 25.44 -4.78
C ASN A 3 0.40 23.99 -5.10
N GLU A 4 -0.16 23.01 -4.41
CA GLU A 4 0.10 21.60 -4.64
C GLU A 4 -0.47 21.13 -5.98
N ILE A 5 -1.67 21.59 -6.36
CA ILE A 5 -2.27 21.33 -7.66
C ILE A 5 -1.41 21.93 -8.78
N ALA A 6 -0.89 23.15 -8.61
CA ALA A 6 0.00 23.77 -9.59
C ALA A 6 1.29 22.98 -9.79
N LEU A 7 1.94 22.55 -8.69
CA LEU A 7 3.16 21.74 -8.72
C LEU A 7 2.94 20.36 -9.33
N LEU A 8 1.79 19.73 -9.03
CA LEU A 8 1.44 18.42 -9.61
C LEU A 8 1.12 18.56 -11.09
N SER A 9 0.42 19.63 -11.48
CA SER A 9 0.11 19.94 -12.87
C SER A 9 1.39 20.14 -13.69
N GLU A 10 2.34 20.94 -13.20
CA GLU A 10 3.63 21.12 -13.85
C GLU A 10 4.37 19.78 -14.06
N ALA A 11 4.43 18.94 -13.01
CA ALA A 11 5.07 17.63 -13.09
C ALA A 11 4.37 16.71 -14.11
N VAL A 12 3.04 16.69 -14.14
CA VAL A 12 2.27 15.87 -15.09
C VAL A 12 2.48 16.36 -16.52
N TYR A 13 2.40 17.67 -16.79
CA TYR A 13 2.59 18.20 -18.12
C TYR A 13 4.03 18.10 -18.64
N ALA A 14 5.02 18.02 -17.76
CA ALA A 14 6.41 17.74 -18.13
C ALA A 14 6.60 16.34 -18.76
N LEU A 15 5.67 15.40 -18.53
CA LEU A 15 5.73 14.04 -19.09
C LEU A 15 5.33 13.94 -20.57
N ARG A 16 4.91 15.03 -21.21
CA ARG A 16 4.38 15.04 -22.59
C ARG A 16 5.28 14.32 -23.58
N GLU A 17 6.56 14.62 -23.58
CA GLU A 17 7.53 14.03 -24.51
C GLU A 17 7.68 12.53 -24.28
N ASN A 18 7.88 12.13 -23.01
CA ASN A 18 7.96 10.72 -22.63
C ASN A 18 6.68 9.95 -22.99
N PHE A 19 5.52 10.50 -22.65
CA PHE A 19 4.22 9.90 -22.98
C PHE A 19 4.09 9.67 -24.48
N THR A 20 4.41 10.68 -25.30
CA THR A 20 4.31 10.61 -26.78
C THR A 20 5.28 9.58 -27.35
N THR A 21 6.48 9.47 -26.77
CA THR A 21 7.52 8.51 -27.21
C THR A 21 7.10 7.05 -26.95
N VAL A 22 6.47 6.78 -25.81
CA VAL A 22 6.09 5.42 -25.43
C VAL A 22 4.67 5.04 -25.89
N ALA A 23 3.88 6.01 -26.39
CA ALA A 23 2.49 5.76 -26.75
C ALA A 23 2.39 4.75 -27.91
N VAL A 24 1.77 3.61 -27.63
CA VAL A 24 1.52 2.54 -28.61
C VAL A 24 0.26 2.77 -29.44
N ASP A 25 -0.64 3.61 -28.94
CA ASP A 25 -1.91 3.96 -29.61
C ASP A 25 -1.95 5.46 -29.90
N ARG A 26 -1.92 5.82 -31.19
CA ARG A 26 -2.00 7.22 -31.65
C ARG A 26 -3.34 7.89 -31.34
N GLY A 27 -4.37 7.13 -30.99
CA GLY A 27 -5.68 7.65 -30.59
C GLY A 27 -5.73 8.18 -29.16
N ILE A 28 -4.70 7.93 -28.33
CA ILE A 28 -4.61 8.44 -26.97
C ILE A 28 -3.99 9.84 -27.00
N ASN A 29 -4.75 10.81 -26.51
CA ASN A 29 -4.33 12.20 -26.48
C ASN A 29 -3.79 12.56 -25.10
N PHE A 30 -2.52 12.97 -25.03
CA PHE A 30 -1.85 13.31 -23.78
C PHE A 30 -2.62 14.36 -22.95
N ASP A 31 -3.07 15.47 -23.57
CA ASP A 31 -3.72 16.56 -22.82
C ASP A 31 -5.03 16.09 -22.16
N LYS A 32 -5.76 15.20 -22.81
CA LYS A 32 -6.98 14.61 -22.23
C LYS A 32 -6.64 13.69 -21.06
N GLU A 33 -5.67 12.80 -21.22
CA GLU A 33 -5.28 11.86 -20.17
C GLU A 33 -4.64 12.58 -18.97
N ALA A 34 -3.80 13.60 -19.20
CA ALA A 34 -3.25 14.47 -18.16
C ALA A 34 -4.37 15.21 -17.40
N GLY A 35 -5.37 15.74 -18.13
CA GLY A 35 -6.54 16.37 -17.53
C GLY A 35 -7.34 15.41 -16.66
N PHE A 36 -7.61 14.19 -17.11
CA PHE A 36 -8.29 13.16 -16.31
C PHE A 36 -7.47 12.76 -15.09
N ALA A 37 -6.15 12.56 -15.25
CA ALA A 37 -5.27 12.25 -14.15
C ALA A 37 -5.29 13.33 -13.07
N LEU A 38 -5.14 14.60 -13.44
CA LEU A 38 -5.20 15.73 -12.52
C LEU A 38 -6.56 15.84 -11.81
N GLN A 39 -7.66 15.63 -12.54
CA GLN A 39 -9.00 15.63 -11.95
C GLN A 39 -9.15 14.53 -10.90
N ILE A 40 -8.66 13.32 -11.16
CA ILE A 40 -8.71 12.19 -10.22
C ILE A 40 -7.83 12.49 -9.00
N LEU A 41 -6.59 12.92 -9.22
CA LEU A 41 -5.60 13.17 -8.16
C LEU A 41 -6.01 14.32 -7.25
N SER A 42 -6.66 15.36 -7.79
CA SER A 42 -7.19 16.50 -7.01
C SER A 42 -8.54 16.22 -6.35
N GLY A 43 -9.19 15.09 -6.67
CA GLY A 43 -10.52 14.75 -6.19
C GLY A 43 -10.63 14.43 -4.70
N SER A 44 -9.50 14.17 -4.01
CA SER A 44 -9.46 13.96 -2.57
C SER A 44 -8.09 14.30 -1.98
N ASP A 45 -8.07 14.75 -0.73
CA ASP A 45 -6.83 15.04 0.01
C ASP A 45 -5.93 13.80 0.13
N PHE A 46 -6.53 12.60 0.22
CA PHE A 46 -5.81 11.34 0.28
C PHE A 46 -5.03 11.04 -1.02
N MET A 47 -5.68 11.22 -2.17
CA MET A 47 -5.05 11.06 -3.48
C MET A 47 -3.96 12.09 -3.71
N MET A 48 -4.25 13.35 -3.39
CA MET A 48 -3.30 14.46 -3.50
C MET A 48 -2.07 14.23 -2.63
N SER A 49 -2.25 13.85 -1.37
CA SER A 49 -1.14 13.57 -0.45
C SER A 49 -0.26 12.42 -0.96
N ALA A 50 -0.85 11.33 -1.46
CA ALA A 50 -0.09 10.23 -2.04
C ALA A 50 0.70 10.66 -3.28
N ALA A 51 0.09 11.45 -4.17
CA ALA A 51 0.73 11.98 -5.38
C ALA A 51 1.91 12.91 -5.04
N MET A 52 1.75 13.80 -4.06
CA MET A 52 2.79 14.72 -3.64
C MET A 52 3.96 14.04 -2.93
N ASN A 53 3.67 13.02 -2.11
CA ASN A 53 4.68 12.25 -1.39
C ASN A 53 5.48 11.31 -2.31
N ASN A 54 4.90 10.88 -3.43
CA ASN A 54 5.55 9.97 -4.38
C ASN A 54 5.21 10.35 -5.83
N ARG A 55 5.79 11.45 -6.32
CA ARG A 55 5.59 11.93 -7.69
C ARG A 55 6.00 10.91 -8.75
N ALA A 56 7.07 10.17 -8.51
CA ALA A 56 7.54 9.13 -9.43
C ALA A 56 6.46 8.07 -9.69
N SER A 57 5.58 7.79 -8.72
CA SER A 57 4.46 6.87 -8.94
C SER A 57 3.39 7.42 -9.89
N VAL A 58 3.17 8.73 -9.86
CA VAL A 58 2.26 9.41 -10.80
C VAL A 58 2.84 9.36 -12.21
N GLU A 59 4.14 9.65 -12.34
CA GLU A 59 4.87 9.58 -13.62
C GLU A 59 4.79 8.17 -14.22
N ASN A 60 5.05 7.15 -13.42
CA ASN A 60 4.93 5.75 -13.83
C ASN A 60 3.51 5.39 -14.27
N ALA A 61 2.50 5.80 -13.50
CA ALA A 61 1.10 5.51 -13.83
C ALA A 61 0.70 6.15 -15.16
N ILE A 62 1.09 7.41 -15.42
CA ILE A 62 0.81 8.12 -16.67
C ILE A 62 1.60 7.52 -17.86
N THR A 63 2.85 7.15 -17.64
CA THR A 63 3.66 6.47 -18.66
C THR A 63 3.04 5.11 -19.05
N ASN A 64 2.54 4.35 -18.08
CA ASN A 64 1.87 3.08 -18.30
C ASN A 64 0.56 3.23 -19.09
N ILE A 65 -0.20 4.33 -18.92
CA ILE A 65 -1.36 4.65 -19.74
C ILE A 65 -0.97 4.70 -21.23
N ALA A 66 0.12 5.38 -21.56
CA ALA A 66 0.64 5.50 -22.92
C ALA A 66 1.15 4.15 -23.46
N ALA A 67 1.98 3.46 -22.67
CA ALA A 67 2.60 2.21 -23.07
C ALA A 67 1.60 1.07 -23.29
N ILE A 68 0.55 1.01 -22.49
CA ILE A 68 -0.54 0.03 -22.65
C ILE A 68 -1.53 0.49 -23.70
N GLY A 69 -1.69 1.79 -23.87
CA GLY A 69 -2.69 2.36 -24.78
C GLY A 69 -4.11 2.29 -24.22
N ILE A 70 -4.29 2.68 -22.95
CA ILE A 70 -5.55 2.64 -22.20
C ILE A 70 -5.89 4.04 -21.71
N SER A 71 -7.17 4.33 -21.45
CA SER A 71 -7.63 5.68 -21.11
C SER A 71 -8.19 5.78 -19.68
N LEU A 72 -7.90 6.89 -19.01
CA LEU A 72 -8.54 7.30 -17.76
C LEU A 72 -9.92 7.94 -17.96
N ASN A 73 -10.40 8.07 -19.20
CA ASN A 73 -11.70 8.65 -19.48
C ASN A 73 -12.81 7.91 -18.72
N PRO A 74 -13.55 8.58 -17.81
CA PRO A 74 -14.60 7.94 -17.02
C PRO A 74 -15.70 7.30 -17.86
N ALA A 75 -15.98 7.83 -19.07
CA ALA A 75 -16.98 7.27 -19.97
C ALA A 75 -16.56 5.92 -20.56
N LYS A 76 -15.25 5.69 -20.73
CA LYS A 76 -14.72 4.41 -21.23
C LYS A 76 -14.60 3.36 -20.14
N LYS A 77 -14.47 3.77 -18.88
CA LYS A 77 -14.28 2.88 -17.73
C LYS A 77 -13.14 1.87 -17.89
N GLN A 78 -12.08 2.23 -18.61
CA GLN A 78 -10.99 1.31 -18.94
C GLN A 78 -9.96 1.20 -17.80
N ALA A 79 -9.64 2.31 -17.15
CA ALA A 79 -8.64 2.35 -16.11
C ALA A 79 -8.95 3.42 -15.05
N TYR A 80 -8.34 3.28 -13.88
CA TYR A 80 -8.48 4.16 -12.74
C TYR A 80 -7.11 4.42 -12.11
N LEU A 81 -6.94 5.58 -11.47
CA LEU A 81 -5.82 5.79 -10.54
C LEU A 81 -6.31 5.48 -9.12
N VAL A 82 -5.54 4.66 -8.42
CA VAL A 82 -5.84 4.24 -7.05
C VAL A 82 -4.60 4.38 -6.18
N VAL A 83 -4.77 4.56 -4.87
CA VAL A 83 -3.63 4.57 -3.93
C VAL A 83 -3.53 3.20 -3.26
N ARG A 84 -2.34 2.57 -3.37
CA ARG A 84 -2.00 1.34 -2.66
C ARG A 84 -0.68 1.54 -1.91
N LYS A 85 -0.68 1.31 -0.60
CA LYS A 85 0.51 1.49 0.26
C LYS A 85 1.18 2.87 0.12
N GLY A 86 0.37 3.93 -0.06
CA GLY A 86 0.87 5.30 -0.23
C GLY A 86 1.44 5.63 -1.62
N VAL A 87 1.28 4.74 -2.59
CA VAL A 87 1.75 4.88 -3.98
C VAL A 87 0.56 5.01 -4.92
N VAL A 88 0.61 5.94 -5.87
CA VAL A 88 -0.40 6.05 -6.94
C VAL A 88 -0.14 4.95 -7.96
N CYS A 89 -1.15 4.11 -8.20
CA CYS A 89 -1.09 2.98 -9.12
C CYS A 89 -2.16 3.12 -10.22
N LEU A 90 -1.84 2.68 -11.44
CA LEU A 90 -2.81 2.47 -12.49
C LEU A 90 -3.54 1.14 -12.25
N ASP A 91 -4.86 1.16 -12.09
CA ASP A 91 -5.70 -0.04 -11.97
C ASP A 91 -6.54 -0.21 -13.24
N ILE A 92 -6.34 -1.30 -13.95
CA ILE A 92 -7.03 -1.58 -15.20
C ILE A 92 -8.31 -2.35 -14.89
N SER A 93 -9.45 -1.85 -15.36
CA SER A 93 -10.74 -2.51 -15.19
C SER A 93 -10.86 -3.75 -16.08
N TYR A 94 -11.83 -4.63 -15.79
CA TYR A 94 -12.10 -5.74 -16.68
C TYR A 94 -12.65 -5.29 -18.04
N MET A 95 -13.31 -4.13 -18.12
CA MET A 95 -13.73 -3.54 -19.39
C MET A 95 -12.52 -3.11 -20.22
N GLY A 96 -11.51 -2.51 -19.58
CA GLY A 96 -10.25 -2.18 -20.26
C GLY A 96 -9.52 -3.41 -20.78
N LEU A 97 -9.52 -4.51 -20.02
CA LEU A 97 -8.96 -5.79 -20.50
C LEU A 97 -9.71 -6.35 -21.72
N ILE A 98 -11.04 -6.28 -21.69
CA ILE A 98 -11.86 -6.72 -22.82
C ILE A 98 -11.58 -5.84 -24.06
N ASP A 99 -11.54 -4.50 -23.90
CA ASP A 99 -11.24 -3.58 -24.99
C ASP A 99 -9.86 -3.83 -25.62
N LEU A 100 -8.85 -4.10 -24.78
CA LEU A 100 -7.51 -4.47 -25.26
C LEU A 100 -7.52 -5.82 -26.00
N ALA A 101 -8.28 -6.80 -25.51
CA ALA A 101 -8.41 -8.10 -26.16
C ALA A 101 -9.14 -8.01 -27.51
N VAL A 102 -10.19 -7.22 -27.58
CA VAL A 102 -10.91 -6.92 -28.86
C VAL A 102 -9.99 -6.15 -29.80
N GLY A 103 -9.31 -5.11 -29.32
CA GLY A 103 -8.38 -4.31 -30.12
C GLY A 103 -7.18 -5.07 -30.64
N SER A 104 -6.76 -6.15 -29.96
CA SER A 104 -5.69 -7.05 -30.41
C SER A 104 -6.18 -8.10 -31.43
N GLY A 105 -7.49 -8.24 -31.61
CA GLY A 105 -8.10 -9.30 -32.42
C GLY A 105 -8.09 -10.69 -31.77
N SER A 106 -7.79 -10.75 -30.47
CA SER A 106 -7.88 -12.00 -29.69
C SER A 106 -9.31 -12.52 -29.60
N ILE A 107 -10.23 -11.60 -29.34
CA ILE A 107 -11.67 -11.89 -29.25
C ILE A 107 -12.48 -10.83 -30.00
N LEU A 108 -13.69 -11.17 -30.39
CA LEU A 108 -14.65 -10.22 -30.98
C LEU A 108 -15.45 -9.48 -29.90
N TRP A 109 -15.80 -10.17 -28.82
CA TRP A 109 -16.50 -9.62 -27.66
C TRP A 109 -16.36 -10.55 -26.44
N ALA A 110 -16.67 -10.03 -25.27
CA ALA A 110 -16.77 -10.79 -24.03
C ALA A 110 -17.97 -10.31 -23.22
N GLN A 111 -18.61 -11.24 -22.50
CA GLN A 111 -19.71 -10.95 -21.57
C GLN A 111 -19.54 -11.77 -20.30
N ALA A 112 -19.38 -11.07 -19.17
CA ALA A 112 -19.33 -11.70 -17.84
C ALA A 112 -20.67 -11.55 -17.13
N ASN A 113 -21.14 -12.65 -16.48
CA ASN A 113 -22.37 -12.65 -15.72
C ASN A 113 -22.21 -13.41 -14.40
N ILE A 114 -23.09 -13.10 -13.44
CA ILE A 114 -23.18 -13.74 -12.13
C ILE A 114 -24.32 -14.77 -12.19
N VAL A 115 -24.04 -15.96 -11.70
CA VAL A 115 -25.01 -17.05 -11.54
C VAL A 115 -25.45 -17.11 -10.08
N ARG A 116 -26.77 -17.15 -9.86
CA ARG A 116 -27.37 -17.25 -8.55
C ARG A 116 -28.08 -18.59 -8.34
N GLU A 117 -28.47 -18.83 -7.14
CA GLU A 117 -29.00 -20.13 -6.69
C GLU A 117 -30.23 -20.62 -7.47
N HIS A 118 -31.14 -19.70 -7.77
CA HIS A 118 -32.39 -20.02 -8.46
C HIS A 118 -32.32 -19.80 -9.98
N ASP A 119 -31.15 -19.45 -10.52
CA ASP A 119 -30.92 -19.36 -11.95
C ASP A 119 -30.82 -20.76 -12.57
N ASN A 120 -31.35 -20.92 -13.77
CA ASN A 120 -31.11 -22.11 -14.58
C ASN A 120 -29.83 -21.89 -15.40
N PHE A 121 -28.72 -22.49 -14.99
CA PHE A 121 -27.43 -22.35 -15.66
C PHE A 121 -26.86 -23.69 -16.08
N ILE A 122 -26.62 -23.83 -17.40
CA ILE A 122 -26.12 -25.08 -18.01
C ILE A 122 -24.93 -24.76 -18.91
N VAL A 123 -23.81 -25.42 -18.68
CA VAL A 123 -22.64 -25.38 -19.57
C VAL A 123 -22.83 -26.41 -20.68
N ASN A 124 -22.94 -25.95 -21.93
CA ASN A 124 -23.25 -26.79 -23.09
C ASN A 124 -21.99 -27.41 -23.76
N GLY A 125 -20.82 -27.24 -23.18
CA GLY A 125 -19.51 -27.63 -23.71
C GLY A 125 -18.54 -26.42 -23.70
N PHE A 126 -17.31 -26.67 -24.13
CA PHE A 126 -16.28 -25.64 -24.15
C PHE A 126 -16.40 -24.68 -25.35
N ASP A 127 -16.95 -25.18 -26.44
CA ASP A 127 -17.10 -24.55 -27.75
C ASP A 127 -18.49 -23.91 -28.00
N LYS A 128 -19.36 -23.95 -26.99
CA LYS A 128 -20.72 -23.41 -27.07
C LYS A 128 -21.00 -22.45 -25.93
N PRO A 129 -21.82 -21.41 -26.19
CA PRO A 129 -22.25 -20.52 -25.11
C PRO A 129 -23.09 -21.30 -24.09
N PRO A 130 -22.99 -20.97 -22.79
CA PRO A 130 -23.85 -21.57 -21.78
C PRO A 130 -25.29 -21.08 -21.95
N THR A 131 -26.23 -21.89 -21.48
CA THR A 131 -27.61 -21.45 -21.30
C THR A 131 -27.73 -20.84 -19.90
N HIS A 132 -28.21 -19.59 -19.82
CA HIS A 132 -28.44 -18.90 -18.57
C HIS A 132 -29.82 -18.27 -18.58
N GLY A 133 -30.78 -18.92 -17.90
CA GLY A 133 -32.16 -18.50 -17.78
C GLY A 133 -32.43 -18.01 -16.36
N HIS A 134 -33.03 -16.81 -16.25
CA HIS A 134 -33.59 -16.26 -15.03
C HIS A 134 -34.60 -15.18 -15.39
N ASP A 135 -35.48 -14.83 -14.46
CA ASP A 135 -36.34 -13.65 -14.62
C ASP A 135 -35.47 -12.40 -14.60
N PRO A 136 -35.37 -11.62 -15.71
CA PRO A 136 -34.52 -10.45 -15.79
C PRO A 136 -34.93 -9.32 -14.83
N PHE A 137 -36.15 -9.36 -14.32
CA PHE A 137 -36.70 -8.36 -13.39
C PHE A 137 -36.67 -8.83 -11.92
N ALA A 138 -36.32 -10.09 -11.68
CA ALA A 138 -36.20 -10.61 -10.33
C ALA A 138 -34.99 -9.97 -9.61
N GLY A 139 -35.23 -9.44 -8.41
CA GLY A 139 -34.19 -8.90 -7.53
C GLY A 139 -33.24 -10.00 -6.99
N ALA A 140 -32.18 -9.56 -6.33
CA ALA A 140 -31.17 -10.46 -5.77
C ALA A 140 -31.76 -11.47 -4.78
N GLU A 141 -32.71 -11.06 -3.95
CA GLU A 141 -33.39 -11.94 -2.98
C GLU A 141 -34.16 -13.08 -3.67
N ALA A 142 -34.93 -12.76 -4.71
CA ALA A 142 -35.70 -13.74 -5.45
C ALA A 142 -34.82 -14.73 -6.21
N ARG A 143 -33.65 -14.31 -6.68
CA ARG A 143 -32.68 -15.15 -7.38
C ARG A 143 -31.77 -15.94 -6.43
N GLY A 144 -31.76 -15.62 -5.13
CA GLY A 144 -30.97 -16.31 -4.12
C GLY A 144 -29.49 -15.89 -4.07
N ALA A 145 -28.70 -16.66 -3.33
CA ALA A 145 -27.27 -16.41 -3.13
C ALA A 145 -26.47 -16.54 -4.43
N ILE A 146 -25.33 -15.86 -4.49
CA ILE A 146 -24.38 -15.99 -5.61
C ILE A 146 -23.71 -17.35 -5.51
N LYS A 147 -23.79 -18.16 -6.56
CA LYS A 147 -23.12 -19.46 -6.69
C LYS A 147 -21.78 -19.37 -7.41
N GLY A 148 -21.64 -18.39 -8.28
CA GLY A 148 -20.44 -18.20 -9.07
C GLY A 148 -20.64 -17.16 -10.17
N ALA A 149 -19.68 -17.12 -11.08
CA ALA A 149 -19.72 -16.26 -12.24
C ALA A 149 -19.10 -16.97 -13.44
N TYR A 150 -19.40 -16.46 -14.63
CA TYR A 150 -18.80 -16.92 -15.86
C TYR A 150 -18.55 -15.77 -16.80
N VAL A 151 -17.65 -15.99 -17.75
CA VAL A 151 -17.47 -15.12 -18.91
C VAL A 151 -17.53 -15.98 -20.18
N VAL A 152 -18.24 -15.48 -21.17
CA VAL A 152 -18.25 -16.01 -22.52
C VAL A 152 -17.51 -15.01 -23.41
N VAL A 153 -16.64 -15.53 -24.26
CA VAL A 153 -16.01 -14.76 -25.32
C VAL A 153 -16.27 -15.42 -26.67
N LYS A 154 -16.30 -14.61 -27.72
CA LYS A 154 -16.28 -15.08 -29.09
C LYS A 154 -14.93 -14.76 -29.69
N THR A 155 -14.24 -15.77 -30.18
CA THR A 155 -12.93 -15.62 -30.83
C THR A 155 -13.06 -15.01 -32.22
N ALA A 156 -11.94 -14.59 -32.81
CA ALA A 156 -11.89 -14.08 -34.18
C ALA A 156 -12.35 -15.12 -35.20
N ASP A 157 -12.12 -16.41 -34.92
CA ASP A 157 -12.55 -17.52 -35.80
C ASP A 157 -14.03 -17.89 -35.62
N GLY A 158 -14.74 -17.19 -34.72
CA GLY A 158 -16.17 -17.38 -34.49
C GLY A 158 -16.51 -18.44 -33.43
N GLU A 159 -15.52 -19.07 -32.84
CA GLU A 159 -15.67 -20.05 -31.75
C GLU A 159 -16.06 -19.37 -30.43
N TYR A 160 -16.69 -20.12 -29.54
CA TYR A 160 -17.02 -19.65 -28.19
C TYR A 160 -16.08 -20.28 -27.17
N LEU A 161 -15.62 -19.46 -26.20
CA LEU A 161 -14.91 -19.96 -25.02
C LEU A 161 -15.65 -19.52 -23.77
N THR A 162 -16.00 -20.46 -22.92
CA THR A 162 -16.66 -20.17 -21.65
C THR A 162 -15.75 -20.54 -20.49
N HIS A 163 -15.55 -19.59 -19.58
CA HIS A 163 -14.83 -19.82 -18.34
C HIS A 163 -15.75 -19.58 -17.15
N THR A 164 -15.82 -20.53 -16.23
CA THR A 164 -16.65 -20.47 -15.03
C THR A 164 -15.80 -20.47 -13.78
N MET A 165 -16.27 -19.80 -12.72
CA MET A 165 -15.68 -19.86 -11.39
C MET A 165 -16.79 -19.97 -10.35
N ASP A 166 -16.63 -20.87 -9.39
CA ASP A 166 -17.47 -20.95 -8.20
C ASP A 166 -17.19 -19.79 -7.26
N ILE A 167 -18.14 -19.51 -6.36
CA ILE A 167 -18.06 -18.35 -5.47
C ILE A 167 -16.92 -18.48 -4.45
N ASP A 168 -16.60 -19.68 -3.98
CA ASP A 168 -15.55 -19.90 -2.98
C ASP A 168 -14.17 -19.63 -3.59
N SER A 169 -13.94 -20.06 -4.83
CA SER A 169 -12.74 -19.72 -5.61
C SER A 169 -12.60 -18.22 -5.81
N ILE A 170 -13.69 -17.52 -6.12
CA ILE A 170 -13.71 -16.07 -6.27
C ILE A 170 -13.39 -15.38 -4.92
N TYR A 171 -14.02 -15.82 -3.84
CA TYR A 171 -13.81 -15.25 -2.52
C TYR A 171 -12.39 -15.54 -1.97
N SER A 172 -11.79 -16.66 -2.34
CA SER A 172 -10.39 -16.91 -2.01
C SER A 172 -9.45 -15.88 -2.62
N ILE A 173 -9.79 -15.34 -3.80
CA ILE A 173 -9.04 -14.24 -4.43
C ILE A 173 -9.34 -12.91 -3.73
N ARG A 174 -10.61 -12.62 -3.40
CA ARG A 174 -11.00 -11.45 -2.61
C ARG A 174 -10.23 -11.39 -1.29
N ASP A 175 -10.13 -12.52 -0.60
CA ASP A 175 -9.52 -12.59 0.72
C ASP A 175 -7.99 -12.38 0.71
N ARG A 176 -7.36 -12.35 -0.48
CA ARG A 176 -5.96 -11.89 -0.66
C ARG A 176 -5.83 -10.38 -0.71
N SER A 177 -6.91 -9.64 -0.98
CA SER A 177 -6.90 -8.18 -1.09
C SER A 177 -6.56 -7.53 0.25
N GLU A 178 -5.56 -6.65 0.28
CA GLU A 178 -5.14 -5.93 1.49
C GLU A 178 -6.25 -5.02 2.04
N ALA A 179 -7.02 -4.37 1.15
CA ALA A 179 -8.16 -3.55 1.55
C ALA A 179 -9.22 -4.40 2.26
N TRP A 180 -9.53 -5.59 1.72
CA TRP A 180 -10.48 -6.51 2.31
C TRP A 180 -10.00 -7.09 3.64
N LYS A 181 -8.72 -7.49 3.73
CA LYS A 181 -8.09 -7.94 4.99
C LYS A 181 -8.16 -6.88 6.08
N SER A 182 -7.80 -5.64 5.73
CA SER A 182 -7.83 -4.50 6.67
C SER A 182 -9.25 -4.20 7.15
N PHE A 183 -10.24 -4.31 6.28
CA PHE A 183 -11.65 -4.16 6.61
C PHE A 183 -12.14 -5.27 7.55
N LYS A 184 -11.89 -6.54 7.21
CA LYS A 184 -12.23 -7.67 8.08
C LYS A 184 -11.56 -7.61 9.45
N ALA A 185 -10.36 -7.08 9.52
CA ALA A 185 -9.62 -6.88 10.77
C ALA A 185 -10.09 -5.63 11.56
N GLY A 186 -11.12 -4.90 11.10
CA GLY A 186 -11.63 -3.69 11.74
C GLY A 186 -10.69 -2.47 11.66
N LYS A 187 -9.61 -2.55 10.87
CA LYS A 187 -8.61 -1.49 10.72
C LYS A 187 -9.00 -0.43 9.68
N ALA A 188 -9.85 -0.79 8.73
CA ALA A 188 -10.36 0.11 7.70
C ALA A 188 -11.87 0.28 7.83
N LYS A 189 -12.36 1.51 7.58
CA LYS A 189 -13.80 1.83 7.61
C LYS A 189 -14.57 1.25 6.41
N SER A 190 -13.88 0.91 5.33
CA SER A 190 -14.47 0.38 4.10
C SER A 190 -13.66 -0.81 3.59
N GLY A 191 -14.35 -1.82 3.08
CA GLY A 191 -13.78 -2.98 2.39
C GLY A 191 -13.35 -2.70 0.95
N GLY A 192 -13.36 -1.42 0.55
CA GLY A 192 -13.08 -1.02 -0.83
C GLY A 192 -14.13 -1.53 -1.82
N PRO A 193 -13.77 -1.69 -3.11
CA PRO A 193 -14.71 -2.10 -4.15
C PRO A 193 -15.37 -3.46 -3.91
N TRP A 194 -14.75 -4.35 -3.12
CA TRP A 194 -15.37 -5.61 -2.73
C TRP A 194 -16.57 -5.46 -1.80
N ALA A 195 -16.65 -4.35 -1.05
CA ALA A 195 -17.80 -4.05 -0.20
C ALA A 195 -18.86 -3.20 -0.89
N SER A 196 -18.44 -2.26 -1.77
CA SER A 196 -19.36 -1.35 -2.46
C SER A 196 -19.94 -1.93 -3.75
N ASP A 197 -19.16 -2.71 -4.50
CA ASP A 197 -19.45 -3.15 -5.85
C ASP A 197 -19.06 -4.62 -6.06
N GLU A 198 -19.51 -5.49 -5.16
CA GLU A 198 -19.15 -6.91 -5.14
C GLU A 198 -19.36 -7.59 -6.51
N GLY A 199 -20.48 -7.32 -7.16
CA GLY A 199 -20.81 -7.90 -8.45
C GLY A 199 -19.81 -7.54 -9.55
N GLU A 200 -19.32 -6.29 -9.56
CA GLU A 200 -18.31 -5.86 -10.53
C GLU A 200 -16.93 -6.47 -10.22
N MET A 201 -16.60 -6.64 -8.93
CA MET A 201 -15.36 -7.32 -8.53
C MET A 201 -15.39 -8.81 -8.86
N ILE A 202 -16.53 -9.47 -8.74
CA ILE A 202 -16.73 -10.87 -9.18
C ILE A 202 -16.51 -10.98 -10.70
N LYS A 203 -17.13 -10.11 -11.50
CA LYS A 203 -16.93 -10.07 -12.95
C LYS A 203 -15.46 -9.77 -13.32
N LYS A 204 -14.82 -8.81 -12.65
CA LYS A 204 -13.38 -8.53 -12.82
C LYS A 204 -12.54 -9.78 -12.59
N THR A 205 -12.85 -10.53 -11.53
CA THR A 205 -12.10 -11.73 -11.17
C THR A 205 -12.22 -12.80 -12.23
N VAL A 206 -13.43 -13.14 -12.68
CA VAL A 206 -13.63 -14.20 -13.68
C VAL A 206 -13.03 -13.81 -15.04
N VAL A 207 -13.15 -12.57 -15.49
CA VAL A 207 -12.53 -12.08 -16.73
C VAL A 207 -11.01 -12.18 -16.66
N LYS A 208 -10.39 -11.75 -15.54
CA LYS A 208 -8.95 -11.82 -15.34
C LYS A 208 -8.41 -13.27 -15.31
N GLN A 209 -9.19 -14.23 -14.85
CA GLN A 209 -8.80 -15.63 -14.89
C GLN A 209 -8.99 -16.22 -16.29
N ALA A 210 -10.07 -15.89 -16.97
CA ALA A 210 -10.40 -16.37 -18.33
C ALA A 210 -9.40 -15.93 -19.38
N TYR A 211 -8.88 -14.71 -19.25
CA TYR A 211 -7.87 -14.16 -20.17
C TYR A 211 -6.72 -15.12 -20.49
N LYS A 212 -6.31 -15.94 -19.54
CA LYS A 212 -5.21 -16.91 -19.72
C LYS A 212 -5.46 -17.92 -20.84
N TYR A 213 -6.71 -18.15 -21.17
CA TYR A 213 -7.17 -19.11 -22.16
C TYR A 213 -7.58 -18.48 -23.48
N TRP A 214 -7.56 -17.14 -23.57
CA TRP A 214 -7.93 -16.45 -24.80
C TRP A 214 -6.85 -16.59 -25.88
N PRO A 215 -7.20 -16.64 -27.16
CA PRO A 215 -6.24 -16.74 -28.24
C PRO A 215 -5.20 -15.63 -28.18
N LYS A 216 -3.93 -15.98 -28.34
CA LYS A 216 -2.83 -15.03 -28.42
C LYS A 216 -2.59 -14.65 -29.87
N THR A 217 -2.47 -13.35 -30.14
CA THR A 217 -2.20 -12.80 -31.46
C THR A 217 -0.88 -12.03 -31.43
N GLU A 218 -0.29 -11.76 -32.59
CA GLU A 218 0.91 -10.91 -32.68
C GLU A 218 0.70 -9.50 -32.10
N LYS A 219 -0.57 -9.03 -32.09
CA LYS A 219 -0.96 -7.74 -31.54
C LYS A 219 -1.35 -7.79 -30.05
N SER A 220 -1.21 -8.93 -29.38
CA SER A 220 -1.59 -9.08 -27.97
C SER A 220 -0.62 -8.43 -26.98
N GLY A 221 0.52 -7.90 -27.43
CA GLY A 221 1.54 -7.32 -26.57
C GLY A 221 1.02 -6.25 -25.58
N ARG A 222 0.07 -5.42 -26.01
CA ARG A 222 -0.59 -4.41 -25.14
C ARG A 222 -1.41 -5.06 -24.03
N LEU A 223 -2.13 -6.12 -24.35
CA LEU A 223 -2.92 -6.88 -23.40
C LEU A 223 -2.01 -7.64 -22.42
N ASP A 224 -0.92 -8.21 -22.90
CA ASP A 224 0.08 -8.87 -22.06
C ASP A 224 0.78 -7.88 -21.10
N GLN A 225 1.10 -6.66 -21.57
CA GLN A 225 1.60 -5.58 -20.73
C GLN A 225 0.59 -5.15 -19.67
N ALA A 226 -0.69 -5.02 -20.03
CA ALA A 226 -1.75 -4.69 -19.09
C ALA A 226 -1.89 -5.74 -17.99
N ILE A 227 -1.83 -7.02 -18.34
CA ILE A 227 -1.89 -8.13 -17.37
C ILE A 227 -0.63 -8.17 -16.52
N HIS A 228 0.54 -7.96 -17.12
CA HIS A 228 1.80 -7.87 -16.38
C HIS A 228 1.73 -6.75 -15.33
N HIS A 229 1.29 -5.56 -15.75
CA HIS A 229 1.09 -4.41 -14.87
C HIS A 229 0.14 -4.74 -13.70
N LEU A 230 -1.03 -5.34 -13.98
CA LEU A 230 -1.98 -5.74 -12.93
C LEU A 230 -1.39 -6.75 -11.96
N ASN A 231 -0.57 -7.66 -12.44
CA ASN A 231 0.05 -8.69 -11.60
C ASN A 231 1.18 -8.13 -10.73
N THR A 232 1.93 -7.15 -11.22
CA THR A 232 3.09 -6.57 -10.53
C THR A 232 2.70 -5.38 -9.65
N GLU A 233 2.04 -4.37 -10.21
CA GLU A 233 1.69 -3.15 -9.50
C GLU A 233 0.29 -3.20 -8.86
N GLY A 234 -0.62 -3.98 -9.43
CA GLY A 234 -1.97 -4.18 -8.91
C GLY A 234 -2.03 -4.95 -7.59
N GLY A 235 -0.96 -5.61 -7.18
CA GLY A 235 -0.89 -6.38 -5.93
C GLY A 235 -1.80 -7.62 -5.91
N GLU A 236 -2.33 -8.01 -7.08
CA GLU A 236 -3.22 -9.16 -7.25
C GLU A 236 -2.52 -10.39 -7.87
N GLY A 237 -1.25 -10.24 -8.24
CA GLY A 237 -0.42 -11.30 -8.78
C GLY A 237 0.49 -11.95 -7.75
N LEU A 238 1.17 -13.00 -8.15
CA LEU A 238 2.35 -13.49 -7.45
C LEU A 238 3.33 -12.32 -7.32
N GLU A 239 4.07 -12.27 -6.20
CA GLU A 239 5.21 -11.37 -6.04
C GLU A 239 5.97 -11.30 -7.38
N PRO A 240 6.36 -10.10 -7.84
CA PRO A 240 7.08 -10.01 -9.11
C PRO A 240 8.24 -10.99 -9.06
N MET A 241 8.24 -11.95 -9.98
CA MET A 241 9.48 -12.68 -10.28
C MET A 241 10.45 -11.60 -10.76
N ASN A 242 11.25 -11.12 -9.82
CA ASN A 242 12.35 -10.20 -10.04
C ASN A 242 12.07 -9.07 -11.06
N ASN A 243 11.72 -7.88 -10.56
CA ASN A 243 12.51 -6.77 -11.05
C ASN A 243 13.96 -7.24 -10.92
N ALA A 244 14.61 -7.56 -12.02
CA ALA A 244 16.03 -7.62 -12.10
C ALA A 244 16.56 -6.18 -11.93
N GLY A 245 16.22 -5.57 -10.79
CA GLY A 245 16.97 -4.49 -10.20
C GLY A 245 18.39 -5.03 -10.11
N ILE A 246 19.34 -4.26 -10.52
CA ILE A 246 20.76 -4.56 -10.38
C ILE A 246 20.92 -5.15 -8.98
N LYS A 247 21.14 -6.48 -8.89
CA LYS A 247 21.35 -7.12 -7.58
C LYS A 247 22.47 -6.35 -6.90
N PHE A 248 22.22 -5.91 -5.70
CA PHE A 248 23.26 -5.24 -4.93
C PHE A 248 24.45 -6.21 -4.83
N PRO A 249 25.69 -5.78 -5.13
CA PRO A 249 26.84 -6.66 -5.18
C PRO A 249 26.94 -7.48 -3.87
N ALA A 250 27.04 -8.80 -4.02
CA ALA A 250 26.99 -9.71 -2.87
C ALA A 250 28.16 -9.48 -1.89
N ASP A 251 29.33 -9.13 -2.41
CA ASP A 251 30.51 -8.77 -1.63
C ASP A 251 30.34 -7.45 -0.86
N ALA A 252 29.67 -6.46 -1.46
CA ALA A 252 29.33 -5.22 -0.79
C ALA A 252 28.26 -5.42 0.32
N LEU A 253 27.26 -6.27 0.05
CA LEU A 253 26.26 -6.64 1.05
C LEU A 253 26.91 -7.37 2.23
N GLN A 254 27.80 -8.32 1.95
CA GLN A 254 28.50 -9.08 2.98
C GLN A 254 29.34 -8.18 3.86
N ARG A 255 30.04 -7.18 3.31
CA ARG A 255 30.78 -6.17 4.07
C ARG A 255 29.88 -5.39 5.04
N TRP A 256 28.69 -4.97 4.59
CA TRP A 256 27.76 -4.26 5.45
C TRP A 256 27.19 -5.14 6.56
N ILE A 257 26.91 -6.41 6.26
CA ILE A 257 26.46 -7.41 7.25
C ILE A 257 27.55 -7.64 8.31
N GLU A 258 28.80 -7.82 7.92
CA GLU A 258 29.92 -8.01 8.84
C GLU A 258 30.15 -6.79 9.72
N GLN A 259 30.12 -5.58 9.16
CA GLN A 259 30.25 -4.36 9.94
C GLN A 259 29.10 -4.22 10.96
N ALA A 260 27.86 -4.50 10.55
CA ALA A 260 26.73 -4.43 11.45
C ALA A 260 26.83 -5.48 12.57
N SER A 261 27.20 -6.72 12.26
CA SER A 261 27.33 -7.80 13.24
C SER A 261 28.44 -7.56 14.26
N THR A 262 29.49 -6.82 13.90
CA THR A 262 30.64 -6.51 14.74
C THR A 262 30.56 -5.14 15.44
N ALA A 263 29.53 -4.35 15.18
CA ALA A 263 29.34 -3.04 15.82
C ALA A 263 29.39 -3.14 17.35
N ARG A 264 30.14 -2.26 18.00
CA ARG A 264 30.35 -2.31 19.45
C ARG A 264 29.40 -1.43 20.23
N THR A 265 28.87 -0.37 19.62
CA THR A 265 27.94 0.58 20.23
C THR A 265 26.69 0.79 19.38
N GLU A 266 25.61 1.28 20.00
CA GLU A 266 24.40 1.65 19.25
C GLU A 266 24.65 2.80 18.27
N VAL A 267 25.56 3.71 18.59
CA VAL A 267 25.95 4.84 17.73
C VAL A 267 26.68 4.34 16.48
N ASP A 268 27.63 3.39 16.65
CA ASP A 268 28.30 2.75 15.51
C ASP A 268 27.29 2.03 14.62
N LEU A 269 26.39 1.25 15.22
CA LEU A 269 25.37 0.49 14.50
C LEU A 269 24.42 1.42 13.71
N SER A 270 24.04 2.56 14.29
CA SER A 270 23.22 3.57 13.63
C SER A 270 23.94 4.20 12.43
N THR A 271 25.24 4.46 12.58
CA THR A 271 26.07 5.00 11.50
C THR A 271 26.23 4.00 10.36
N ILE A 272 26.48 2.72 10.68
CA ILE A 272 26.56 1.61 9.71
C ILE A 272 25.23 1.44 8.98
N TRP A 273 24.10 1.49 9.72
CA TRP A 273 22.76 1.44 9.13
C TRP A 273 22.53 2.54 8.11
N THR A 274 22.83 3.79 8.48
CA THR A 274 22.61 4.95 7.62
C THR A 274 23.45 4.88 6.34
N LYS A 275 24.75 4.53 6.45
CA LYS A 275 25.65 4.41 5.31
C LYS A 275 25.31 3.23 4.41
N GLY A 276 25.08 2.04 5.00
CA GLY A 276 24.71 0.85 4.24
C GLY A 276 23.36 1.02 3.52
N LEU A 277 22.40 1.69 4.18
CA LEU A 277 21.13 1.99 3.56
C LEU A 277 21.25 2.94 2.36
N ALA A 278 22.15 3.93 2.43
CA ALA A 278 22.41 4.86 1.33
C ALA A 278 22.97 4.15 0.08
N GLU A 279 23.76 3.08 0.25
CA GLU A 279 24.29 2.28 -0.86
C GLU A 279 23.29 1.23 -1.37
N ILE A 280 22.50 0.58 -0.49
CA ILE A 280 21.58 -0.49 -0.86
C ILE A 280 20.30 0.07 -1.52
N LYS A 281 19.73 1.18 -1.02
CA LYS A 281 18.48 1.76 -1.54
C LYS A 281 18.46 2.02 -3.05
N PRO A 282 19.51 2.58 -3.67
CA PRO A 282 19.51 2.84 -5.12
C PRO A 282 19.36 1.57 -5.97
N SER A 283 19.83 0.41 -5.49
CA SER A 283 19.70 -0.87 -6.21
C SER A 283 18.26 -1.41 -6.25
N LYS A 284 17.38 -0.94 -5.37
CA LYS A 284 16.02 -1.46 -5.15
C LYS A 284 15.99 -2.97 -4.83
N ASP A 285 17.11 -3.55 -4.44
CA ASP A 285 17.23 -4.95 -4.04
C ASP A 285 16.65 -5.15 -2.63
N MET A 286 15.39 -5.59 -2.57
CA MET A 286 14.67 -5.82 -1.30
C MET A 286 15.24 -7.00 -0.51
N ASP A 287 15.85 -8.00 -1.17
CA ASP A 287 16.49 -9.12 -0.50
C ASP A 287 17.75 -8.66 0.23
N ALA A 288 18.57 -7.84 -0.42
CA ALA A 288 19.75 -7.22 0.18
C ALA A 288 19.33 -6.31 1.35
N TYR A 289 18.29 -5.48 1.16
CA TYR A 289 17.76 -4.63 2.22
C TYR A 289 17.28 -5.43 3.43
N ASN A 290 16.48 -6.49 3.22
CA ASN A 290 15.93 -7.29 4.31
C ASN A 290 17.01 -8.07 5.06
N LYS A 291 18.00 -8.63 4.37
CA LYS A 291 19.15 -9.31 4.99
C LYS A 291 19.96 -8.34 5.84
N PHE A 292 20.27 -7.16 5.34
CA PHE A 292 21.02 -6.16 6.09
C PHE A 292 20.21 -5.68 7.32
N LYS A 293 18.93 -5.39 7.13
CA LYS A 293 18.01 -4.96 8.22
C LYS A 293 17.92 -5.99 9.35
N SER A 294 17.79 -7.27 9.02
CA SER A 294 17.68 -8.33 10.05
C SER A 294 18.92 -8.38 10.96
N VAL A 295 20.12 -8.29 10.38
CA VAL A 295 21.37 -8.27 11.14
C VAL A 295 21.51 -7.03 12.02
N VAL A 296 21.11 -5.87 11.50
CA VAL A 296 21.13 -4.62 12.29
C VAL A 296 20.17 -4.68 13.47
N VAL A 297 18.96 -5.22 13.28
CA VAL A 297 17.96 -5.39 14.36
C VAL A 297 18.48 -6.38 15.41
N GLU A 298 18.97 -7.54 15.00
CA GLU A 298 19.52 -8.56 15.89
C GLU A 298 20.70 -8.01 16.72
N ARG A 299 21.62 -7.28 16.08
CA ARG A 299 22.74 -6.66 16.77
C ARG A 299 22.29 -5.56 17.71
N GLY A 300 21.30 -4.76 17.36
CA GLY A 300 20.72 -3.74 18.21
C GLY A 300 20.12 -4.34 19.50
N GLU A 301 19.38 -5.44 19.38
CA GLU A 301 18.84 -6.17 20.52
C GLU A 301 19.96 -6.76 21.43
N TYR A 302 20.99 -7.30 20.79
CA TYR A 302 22.16 -7.80 21.52
C TYR A 302 22.87 -6.69 22.32
N LEU A 303 23.12 -5.52 21.70
CA LEU A 303 23.77 -4.38 22.33
C LEU A 303 22.94 -3.83 23.50
N LYS A 304 21.61 -3.79 23.35
CA LYS A 304 20.71 -3.38 24.45
C LYS A 304 20.71 -4.35 25.63
N LYS A 305 20.74 -5.66 25.37
CA LYS A 305 20.80 -6.69 26.42
C LYS A 305 22.14 -6.74 27.15
N ASN A 306 23.23 -6.43 26.42
CA ASN A 306 24.60 -6.50 26.93
C ASN A 306 25.22 -5.11 27.10
N ALA A 307 24.42 -4.06 27.08
CA ALA A 307 24.88 -2.73 27.47
C ALA A 307 25.44 -2.85 28.90
N PRO A 308 26.70 -2.46 29.17
CA PRO A 308 27.16 -2.35 30.52
C PRO A 308 26.18 -1.44 31.24
N THR A 309 25.70 -1.88 32.39
CA THR A 309 24.88 -1.06 33.27
C THR A 309 25.75 0.14 33.59
N ASP A 310 25.61 1.21 32.84
CA ASP A 310 26.36 2.43 33.05
C ASP A 310 25.80 3.05 34.33
N VAL A 311 26.53 2.82 35.42
CA VAL A 311 26.36 3.57 36.66
C VAL A 311 27.01 4.95 36.47
N THR A 312 26.70 5.62 35.35
CA THR A 312 26.88 7.06 35.27
C THR A 312 25.78 7.68 36.12
N PRO A 313 26.12 8.50 37.11
CA PRO A 313 25.11 9.21 37.87
C PRO A 313 24.28 10.02 36.87
N LYS A 314 22.96 9.85 36.92
CA LYS A 314 22.01 10.67 36.11
C LYS A 314 22.47 12.12 36.26
N LYS A 315 22.74 12.78 35.13
CA LYS A 315 23.08 14.19 35.08
C LYS A 315 22.07 14.91 35.98
N LYS A 316 22.55 15.49 37.07
CA LYS A 316 21.68 16.28 37.96
C LYS A 316 21.00 17.33 37.08
N PRO A 317 19.67 17.51 37.22
CA PRO A 317 19.00 18.63 36.56
C PRO A 317 19.71 19.94 36.95
N ASP A 318 19.69 20.92 36.06
CA ASP A 318 20.26 22.24 36.34
C ASP A 318 19.80 22.75 37.72
N PRO A 319 20.64 23.38 38.52
CA PRO A 319 20.33 23.76 39.89
C PRO A 319 19.09 24.65 39.91
N LYS A 320 17.96 24.12 40.38
CA LYS A 320 16.75 24.91 40.60
C LYS A 320 16.98 25.80 41.79
N SER A 321 16.46 27.02 41.75
CA SER A 321 16.54 27.92 42.91
C SER A 321 15.68 27.34 44.06
N PHE A 322 16.03 27.69 45.29
CA PHE A 322 15.27 27.30 46.51
C PHE A 322 13.78 27.59 46.35
N GLU A 323 13.41 28.77 45.75
CA GLU A 323 12.03 29.14 45.53
C GLU A 323 11.31 28.20 44.56
N GLN A 324 12.01 27.75 43.51
CA GLN A 324 11.46 26.81 42.51
C GLN A 324 11.23 25.42 43.11
N VAL A 325 12.09 24.95 43.99
CA VAL A 325 11.92 23.66 44.66
C VAL A 325 10.80 23.73 45.71
N MET A 326 10.72 24.82 46.46
CA MET A 326 9.64 25.06 47.39
C MET A 326 8.27 25.15 46.68
N GLU A 327 8.20 25.82 45.57
CA GLU A 327 6.98 25.91 44.73
C GLU A 327 6.60 24.53 44.18
N ALA A 328 7.60 23.73 43.76
CA ALA A 328 7.35 22.36 43.27
C ALA A 328 6.78 21.45 44.38
N LEU A 329 7.31 21.54 45.60
CA LEU A 329 6.76 20.83 46.77
C LEU A 329 5.29 21.23 47.03
N CYS A 330 4.97 22.50 46.95
CA CYS A 330 3.60 22.97 47.18
C CYS A 330 2.57 22.50 46.11
N LYS A 331 3.03 22.06 44.95
CA LYS A 331 2.18 21.57 43.83
C LYS A 331 2.05 20.04 43.80
N VAL A 332 2.72 19.31 44.68
CA VAL A 332 2.67 17.85 44.73
C VAL A 332 1.29 17.37 45.16
N THR A 333 0.76 16.37 44.45
CA THR A 333 -0.55 15.77 44.71
C THR A 333 -0.50 14.26 44.89
N SER A 334 0.70 13.63 44.76
CA SER A 334 0.91 12.19 45.03
C SER A 334 2.25 11.91 45.67
N ILE A 335 2.36 10.77 46.39
CA ILE A 335 3.59 10.33 47.02
C ILE A 335 4.74 10.13 46.03
N GLU A 336 4.43 9.68 44.78
CA GLU A 336 5.43 9.50 43.72
C GLU A 336 6.03 10.84 43.30
N GLN A 337 5.20 11.86 43.08
CA GLN A 337 5.66 13.22 42.78
C GLN A 337 6.48 13.83 43.94
N LEU A 338 6.08 13.54 45.16
CA LEU A 338 6.80 13.98 46.36
C LEU A 338 8.22 13.41 46.40
N HIS A 339 8.37 12.12 46.10
CA HIS A 339 9.68 11.47 46.02
C HIS A 339 10.55 12.02 44.89
N GLU A 340 9.96 12.36 43.73
CA GLU A 340 10.73 12.98 42.63
C GLU A 340 11.30 14.34 42.99
N VAL A 341 10.55 15.16 43.73
CA VAL A 341 11.03 16.47 44.21
C VAL A 341 12.01 16.29 45.35
N GLY A 342 11.83 15.26 46.21
CA GLY A 342 12.66 14.92 47.34
C GLY A 342 14.16 14.74 47.00
N VAL A 343 14.45 14.28 45.78
CA VAL A 343 15.85 14.10 45.32
C VAL A 343 16.61 15.44 45.19
N LEU A 344 15.92 16.56 45.11
CA LEU A 344 16.51 17.91 44.93
C LEU A 344 16.82 18.58 46.29
N LEU A 345 16.36 18.06 47.42
CA LEU A 345 16.47 18.71 48.72
C LEU A 345 17.92 18.74 49.24
N ASP A 346 18.70 17.72 48.87
CA ASP A 346 20.10 17.60 49.32
C ASP A 346 21.04 18.59 48.60
N ASP A 347 20.60 19.25 47.58
CA ASP A 347 21.40 20.21 46.81
C ASP A 347 21.48 21.61 47.49
N PHE A 348 20.76 21.82 48.61
CA PHE A 348 20.70 23.12 49.33
C PHE A 348 21.44 23.08 50.66
N PRO A 349 22.15 24.15 51.03
CA PRO A 349 22.91 24.20 52.28
C PRO A 349 22.11 24.82 53.44
N GLY A 350 22.35 24.29 54.65
CA GLY A 350 21.97 24.92 55.92
C GLY A 350 20.47 25.11 56.15
N GLU A 351 20.05 26.32 56.52
CA GLU A 351 18.65 26.63 56.84
C GLU A 351 17.67 26.36 55.71
N GLN A 352 18.10 26.56 54.46
CA GLN A 352 17.27 26.29 53.27
C GLN A 352 16.93 24.80 53.13
N GLN A 353 17.87 23.93 53.41
CA GLN A 353 17.66 22.49 53.41
C GLN A 353 16.67 22.09 54.48
N THR A 354 16.82 22.62 55.67
CA THR A 354 15.91 22.33 56.80
C THR A 354 14.48 22.72 56.46
N MET A 355 14.26 23.92 55.90
CA MET A 355 12.93 24.37 55.50
C MET A 355 12.31 23.48 54.40
N LEU A 356 13.09 22.98 53.47
CA LEU A 356 12.60 22.08 52.41
C LEU A 356 12.21 20.71 52.98
N TYR A 357 13.01 20.15 53.92
CA TYR A 357 12.68 18.89 54.58
C TYR A 357 11.46 19.01 55.48
N ASP A 358 11.31 20.08 56.25
CA ASP A 358 10.14 20.30 57.08
C ASP A 358 8.87 20.32 56.21
N LYS A 359 8.93 20.97 55.05
CA LYS A 359 7.81 21.01 54.12
C LYS A 359 7.54 19.67 53.43
N TYR A 360 8.59 18.92 53.09
CA TYR A 360 8.50 17.57 52.54
C TYR A 360 7.82 16.61 53.52
N ASP A 361 8.22 16.63 54.81
CA ASP A 361 7.66 15.76 55.84
C ASP A 361 6.22 16.09 56.18
N GLU A 362 5.83 17.39 56.17
CA GLU A 362 4.44 17.85 56.31
C GLU A 362 3.57 17.28 55.18
N LEU A 363 4.02 17.39 53.94
CA LEU A 363 3.29 16.92 52.77
C LEU A 363 3.22 15.39 52.75
N LYS A 364 4.29 14.70 53.11
CA LYS A 364 4.32 13.26 53.21
C LYS A 364 3.29 12.74 54.20
N ALA A 365 3.25 13.31 55.41
CA ALA A 365 2.24 12.96 56.40
C ALA A 365 0.80 13.20 55.92
N THR A 366 0.58 14.27 55.13
CA THR A 366 -0.71 14.62 54.59
C THR A 366 -1.15 13.64 53.50
N LEU A 367 -0.24 13.24 52.61
CA LEU A 367 -0.51 12.33 51.49
C LEU A 367 -0.59 10.87 51.90
N GLU A 368 0.04 10.47 53.01
CA GLU A 368 -0.09 9.13 53.60
C GLU A 368 -1.36 8.95 54.43
N ALA A 369 -1.99 10.07 54.83
CA ALA A 369 -3.24 10.08 55.58
C ALA A 369 -4.52 10.21 54.70
N ALA A 370 -4.35 10.50 53.41
CA ALA A 370 -5.44 10.68 52.43
C ALA A 370 -5.67 9.42 51.60
#